data_109683c6b14c6dfda9a76be65e736a8c
#
_entry.id   109683c6b14c6dfda9a76be65e736a8c
#
_cell.length_a   1.000
_cell.length_b   1.000
_cell.length_c   1.000
_cell.angle_alpha   90.00
_cell.angle_beta   90.00
_cell.angle_gamma   90.00
#
_symmetry.space_group_name_H-M   'P 1'
#
loop_
_entity.id
_entity.type
_entity.pdbx_description
1 polymer ?
#
loop_
_entity_poly.entity_id
_entity_poly.type
_entity_poly.pdbx_seq_one_letter_code
_entity_poly.pdbx_strand_id
1 'polypeptide(L)'
;MLRRLRLTTFRCHSAIDLENLGSRVLLVGANGRGKTTVLEAISLLGRLRSFRTRTLRDLTRHGSEGWRVEGAWSDEAGPVRLGVVWRGQGRELEIDGRAGATTEEFWGRALVVVAQGGDFSIFEGGSAERRAGFDLLLAEVQPVQLATLRRLKEVARQRAALLRNPNPSRQEWGAWTQQLNELGRVLRPAREELARRFLPHLESAHRELTAGTEKLKVTYQPEEEIPGEGPQRDALWKRERERGLNLIGPQRDDWDFSLGGRSLSRFGSEGQRRSACLAVRLAELELIRETRKRTPILLVDDALKELDEKRRQAFWRLVPPEVQVLYASAHDRPDEGGDSWVILQISPGSARPAVA
;
A
#
# COMPACT_ATOMS: atom_id res chain seq x y z
N MET A 1 -1.54 3.58 -18.08
CA MET A 1 -2.91 4.09 -17.76
C MET A 1 -3.89 2.93 -17.72
N LEU A 2 -4.83 2.91 -16.78
CA LEU A 2 -6.00 2.03 -16.77
C LEU A 2 -7.01 2.54 -17.82
N ARG A 3 -7.39 1.70 -18.74
CA ARG A 3 -8.35 2.01 -19.83
C ARG A 3 -9.75 1.48 -19.56
N ARG A 4 -9.82 0.31 -18.90
CA ARG A 4 -11.10 -0.34 -18.57
C ARG A 4 -10.99 -1.01 -17.21
N LEU A 5 -12.07 -0.99 -16.45
CA LEU A 5 -12.23 -1.71 -15.18
C LEU A 5 -13.58 -2.45 -15.20
N ARG A 6 -13.56 -3.76 -14.92
CA ARG A 6 -14.76 -4.56 -14.76
C ARG A 6 -14.79 -5.21 -13.39
N LEU A 7 -15.91 -5.10 -12.71
CA LEU A 7 -16.21 -5.74 -11.43
C LEU A 7 -17.38 -6.68 -11.59
N THR A 8 -17.33 -7.85 -10.97
CA THR A 8 -18.44 -8.80 -10.89
C THR A 8 -18.56 -9.29 -9.45
N THR A 9 -19.75 -9.16 -8.88
CA THR A 9 -20.10 -9.57 -7.49
C THR A 9 -19.11 -9.08 -6.43
N PHE A 10 -18.65 -7.85 -6.59
CA PHE A 10 -17.62 -7.23 -5.74
C PHE A 10 -18.25 -6.19 -4.82
N ARG A 11 -18.22 -6.40 -3.51
CA ARG A 11 -18.81 -5.53 -2.48
C ARG A 11 -20.29 -5.24 -2.75
N CYS A 12 -20.64 -3.97 -2.97
CA CYS A 12 -22.02 -3.53 -3.27
C CYS A 12 -22.40 -3.69 -4.75
N HIS A 13 -21.44 -3.96 -5.63
CA HIS A 13 -21.68 -4.05 -7.06
C HIS A 13 -21.98 -5.48 -7.52
N SER A 14 -23.09 -5.68 -8.20
CA SER A 14 -23.39 -6.92 -8.93
C SER A 14 -22.50 -7.04 -10.17
N ALA A 15 -22.46 -5.98 -10.97
CA ALA A 15 -21.54 -5.81 -12.09
C ALA A 15 -21.33 -4.31 -12.33
N ILE A 16 -20.11 -3.92 -12.70
CA ILE A 16 -19.75 -2.60 -13.24
C ILE A 16 -18.76 -2.81 -14.37
N ASP A 17 -18.90 -2.02 -15.42
CA ASP A 17 -17.96 -1.93 -16.51
C ASP A 17 -17.68 -0.46 -16.79
N LEU A 18 -16.44 -0.03 -16.55
CA LEU A 18 -15.97 1.32 -16.80
C LEU A 18 -15.02 1.28 -17.97
N GLU A 19 -15.35 1.97 -19.05
CA GLU A 19 -14.55 2.04 -20.26
C GLU A 19 -14.08 3.47 -20.51
N ASN A 20 -13.04 3.62 -21.34
CA ASN A 20 -12.52 4.90 -21.79
C ASN A 20 -12.11 5.82 -20.63
N LEU A 21 -11.49 5.24 -19.60
CA LEU A 21 -11.00 5.99 -18.45
C LEU A 21 -9.88 6.96 -18.90
N GLY A 22 -10.12 8.27 -18.75
CA GLY A 22 -9.18 9.32 -19.07
C GLY A 22 -8.04 9.48 -18.07
N SER A 23 -7.25 10.55 -18.24
CA SER A 23 -6.17 10.89 -17.29
C SER A 23 -6.70 11.38 -15.96
N ARG A 24 -7.84 12.05 -15.94
CA ARG A 24 -8.51 12.59 -14.77
C ARG A 24 -9.93 12.04 -14.70
N VAL A 25 -10.23 11.25 -13.68
CA VAL A 25 -11.55 10.62 -13.48
C VAL A 25 -12.08 10.99 -12.11
N LEU A 26 -13.26 11.60 -12.07
CA LEU A 26 -13.98 11.94 -10.85
C LEU A 26 -15.16 10.97 -10.67
N LEU A 27 -15.14 10.22 -9.58
CA LEU A 27 -16.22 9.34 -9.17
C LEU A 27 -17.15 10.10 -8.22
N VAL A 28 -18.37 10.40 -8.66
CA VAL A 28 -19.39 11.11 -7.86
C VAL A 28 -20.54 10.20 -7.49
N GLY A 29 -21.27 10.56 -6.45
CA GLY A 29 -22.44 9.84 -5.96
C GLY A 29 -22.58 9.94 -4.45
N ALA A 30 -23.75 9.64 -3.91
CA ALA A 30 -24.00 9.68 -2.47
C ALA A 30 -23.08 8.70 -1.71
N ASN A 31 -22.93 8.92 -0.40
CA ASN A 31 -22.16 8.03 0.46
C ASN A 31 -22.74 6.61 0.44
N GLY A 32 -21.85 5.60 0.50
CA GLY A 32 -22.26 4.19 0.44
C GLY A 32 -22.61 3.66 -0.96
N ARG A 33 -22.53 4.46 -2.01
CA ARG A 33 -22.89 4.05 -3.39
C ARG A 33 -21.78 3.30 -4.14
N GLY A 34 -20.61 3.05 -3.52
CA GLY A 34 -19.58 2.21 -4.10
C GLY A 34 -18.42 2.94 -4.79
N LYS A 35 -18.27 4.27 -4.64
CA LYS A 35 -17.13 5.03 -5.15
C LYS A 35 -15.79 4.44 -4.65
N THR A 36 -15.65 4.34 -3.34
CA THR A 36 -14.50 3.69 -2.67
C THR A 36 -14.29 2.26 -3.14
N THR A 37 -15.38 1.53 -3.44
CA THR A 37 -15.31 0.14 -3.94
C THR A 37 -14.63 0.05 -5.30
N VAL A 38 -14.86 1.02 -6.18
CA VAL A 38 -14.16 1.12 -7.47
C VAL A 38 -12.66 1.33 -7.24
N LEU A 39 -12.27 2.26 -6.37
CA LEU A 39 -10.87 2.49 -6.04
C LEU A 39 -10.23 1.26 -5.35
N GLU A 40 -10.97 0.59 -4.46
CA GLU A 40 -10.55 -0.65 -3.79
C GLU A 40 -10.23 -1.76 -4.79
N ALA A 41 -11.04 -1.90 -5.83
CA ALA A 41 -10.82 -2.87 -6.89
C ALA A 41 -9.54 -2.59 -7.71
N ILE A 42 -9.28 -1.32 -8.05
CA ILE A 42 -8.05 -0.93 -8.75
C ILE A 42 -6.83 -1.17 -7.87
N SER A 43 -6.90 -0.82 -6.59
CA SER A 43 -5.83 -1.12 -5.62
C SER A 43 -5.56 -2.62 -5.51
N LEU A 44 -6.60 -3.45 -5.55
CA LEU A 44 -6.46 -4.91 -5.52
C LEU A 44 -5.70 -5.44 -6.73
N LEU A 45 -5.92 -4.89 -7.92
CA LEU A 45 -5.19 -5.27 -9.14
C LEU A 45 -3.71 -4.84 -9.09
N GLY A 46 -3.40 -3.70 -8.48
CA GLY A 46 -2.00 -3.24 -8.37
C GLY A 46 -1.24 -3.85 -7.20
N ARG A 47 -1.87 -3.94 -6.04
CA ARG A 47 -1.23 -4.28 -4.77
C ARG A 47 -1.61 -5.65 -4.21
N LEU A 48 -2.49 -6.38 -4.89
CA LEU A 48 -3.03 -7.68 -4.47
C LEU A 48 -3.62 -7.69 -3.05
N ARG A 49 -4.04 -6.53 -2.58
CA ARG A 49 -4.67 -6.33 -1.27
C ARG A 49 -5.69 -5.20 -1.32
N SER A 50 -6.72 -5.30 -0.49
CA SER A 50 -7.61 -4.20 -0.19
C SER A 50 -6.94 -3.24 0.80
N PHE A 51 -7.24 -1.95 0.71
CA PHE A 51 -6.85 -0.95 1.71
C PHE A 51 -7.88 -0.83 2.85
N ARG A 52 -9.02 -1.56 2.78
CA ARG A 52 -10.11 -1.53 3.78
C ARG A 52 -10.20 -2.80 4.61
N THR A 53 -9.78 -3.96 4.08
CA THR A 53 -9.85 -5.25 4.76
C THR A 53 -8.62 -6.10 4.48
N ARG A 54 -8.25 -6.93 5.45
CA ARG A 54 -7.20 -7.93 5.27
C ARG A 54 -7.73 -9.25 4.71
N THR A 55 -9.05 -9.43 4.70
CA THR A 55 -9.72 -10.67 4.33
C THR A 55 -10.38 -10.53 2.96
N LEU A 56 -9.86 -11.25 1.95
CA LEU A 56 -10.39 -11.19 0.58
C LEU A 56 -11.84 -11.69 0.46
N ARG A 57 -12.27 -12.57 1.38
CA ARG A 57 -13.66 -13.03 1.45
C ARG A 57 -14.64 -11.88 1.67
N ASP A 58 -14.24 -10.87 2.46
CA ASP A 58 -15.09 -9.70 2.77
C ASP A 58 -15.37 -8.81 1.55
N LEU A 59 -14.66 -9.03 0.45
CA LEU A 59 -14.88 -8.35 -0.82
C LEU A 59 -16.03 -8.96 -1.62
N THR A 60 -16.50 -10.15 -1.24
CA THR A 60 -17.62 -10.84 -1.89
C THR A 60 -18.92 -10.10 -1.63
N ARG A 61 -19.72 -9.89 -2.67
CA ARG A 61 -21.06 -9.34 -2.54
C ARG A 61 -21.95 -10.29 -1.72
N HIS A 62 -22.74 -9.74 -0.83
CA HIS A 62 -23.67 -10.56 -0.03
C HIS A 62 -24.56 -11.43 -0.92
N GLY A 63 -24.69 -12.72 -0.61
CA GLY A 63 -25.44 -13.70 -1.39
C GLY A 63 -24.69 -14.25 -2.61
N SER A 64 -23.40 -13.93 -2.77
CA SER A 64 -22.56 -14.47 -3.85
C SER A 64 -21.47 -15.37 -3.30
N GLU A 65 -20.98 -16.34 -4.11
CA GLU A 65 -19.94 -17.29 -3.71
C GLU A 65 -18.52 -16.80 -3.98
N GLY A 66 -18.36 -15.80 -4.83
CA GLY A 66 -17.07 -15.24 -5.20
C GLY A 66 -17.19 -13.89 -5.87
N TRP A 67 -16.06 -13.36 -6.31
CA TRP A 67 -15.97 -12.10 -7.04
C TRP A 67 -14.87 -12.13 -8.08
N ARG A 68 -14.97 -11.23 -9.07
CA ARG A 68 -13.97 -11.00 -10.09
C ARG A 68 -13.72 -9.52 -10.29
N VAL A 69 -12.46 -9.15 -10.40
CA VAL A 69 -12.00 -7.80 -10.75
C VAL A 69 -11.04 -7.94 -11.93
N GLU A 70 -11.31 -7.21 -13.00
CA GLU A 70 -10.48 -7.17 -14.20
C GLU A 70 -10.16 -5.73 -14.56
N GLY A 71 -8.94 -5.48 -15.00
CA GLY A 71 -8.51 -4.19 -15.53
C GLY A 71 -7.69 -4.36 -16.81
N ALA A 72 -7.87 -3.43 -17.74
CA ALA A 72 -7.03 -3.32 -18.93
C ALA A 72 -6.16 -2.06 -18.81
N TRP A 73 -4.86 -2.26 -18.80
CA TRP A 73 -3.85 -1.18 -18.80
C TRP A 73 -3.21 -1.03 -20.16
N SER A 74 -2.74 0.18 -20.42
CA SER A 74 -1.89 0.48 -21.56
C SER A 74 -0.81 1.44 -21.11
N ASP A 75 0.45 1.07 -21.30
CA ASP A 75 1.63 1.90 -21.08
C ASP A 75 2.65 1.69 -22.22
N GLU A 76 3.87 2.21 -22.07
CA GLU A 76 4.93 2.09 -23.04
C GLU A 76 5.37 0.64 -23.29
N ALA A 77 5.16 -0.25 -22.32
CA ALA A 77 5.44 -1.68 -22.47
C ALA A 77 4.34 -2.44 -23.24
N GLY A 78 3.26 -1.75 -23.62
CA GLY A 78 2.13 -2.29 -24.34
C GLY A 78 0.89 -2.54 -23.49
N PRO A 79 -0.20 -3.06 -24.10
CA PRO A 79 -1.42 -3.35 -23.38
C PRO A 79 -1.28 -4.64 -22.54
N VAL A 80 -1.87 -4.63 -21.34
CA VAL A 80 -1.97 -5.80 -20.47
C VAL A 80 -3.33 -5.86 -19.80
N ARG A 81 -3.92 -7.05 -19.70
CA ARG A 81 -5.14 -7.31 -18.92
C ARG A 81 -4.79 -8.09 -17.67
N LEU A 82 -5.20 -7.58 -16.53
CA LEU A 82 -4.99 -8.20 -15.23
C LEU A 82 -6.32 -8.57 -14.63
N GLY A 83 -6.42 -9.79 -14.07
CA GLY A 83 -7.60 -10.29 -13.40
C GLY A 83 -7.25 -10.85 -12.02
N VAL A 84 -8.11 -10.58 -11.05
CA VAL A 84 -8.09 -11.23 -9.74
C VAL A 84 -9.46 -11.83 -9.50
N VAL A 85 -9.49 -13.13 -9.26
CA VAL A 85 -10.70 -13.91 -9.03
C VAL A 85 -10.65 -14.54 -7.65
N TRP A 86 -11.74 -14.49 -6.92
CA TRP A 86 -11.95 -15.19 -5.67
C TRP A 86 -13.08 -16.21 -5.81
N ARG A 87 -12.80 -17.47 -5.50
CA ARG A 87 -13.77 -18.58 -5.60
C ARG A 87 -13.95 -19.30 -4.25
N GLY A 88 -14.15 -18.53 -3.17
CA GLY A 88 -14.45 -19.09 -1.84
C GLY A 88 -13.25 -19.70 -1.08
N GLN A 89 -12.33 -20.36 -1.75
CA GLN A 89 -11.21 -21.05 -1.11
C GLN A 89 -9.84 -20.44 -1.42
N GLY A 90 -9.75 -19.58 -2.44
CA GLY A 90 -8.46 -19.02 -2.84
C GLY A 90 -8.58 -17.91 -3.87
N ARG A 91 -7.48 -17.20 -4.00
CA ARG A 91 -7.30 -16.17 -5.02
C ARG A 91 -6.61 -16.77 -6.23
N GLU A 92 -7.18 -16.56 -7.40
CA GLU A 92 -6.59 -16.84 -8.70
C GLU A 92 -6.18 -15.55 -9.38
N LEU A 93 -5.01 -15.54 -10.01
CA LEU A 93 -4.48 -14.40 -10.76
C LEU A 93 -4.47 -14.71 -12.24
N GLU A 94 -4.87 -13.73 -13.04
CA GLU A 94 -4.93 -13.85 -14.50
C GLU A 94 -4.15 -12.72 -15.17
N ILE A 95 -3.41 -13.08 -16.22
CA ILE A 95 -2.70 -12.15 -17.09
C ILE A 95 -3.10 -12.45 -18.53
N ASP A 96 -3.64 -11.45 -19.23
CA ASP A 96 -4.11 -11.53 -20.62
C ASP A 96 -5.10 -12.70 -20.87
N GLY A 97 -5.94 -12.98 -19.86
CA GLY A 97 -6.94 -14.03 -19.88
C GLY A 97 -6.42 -15.43 -19.54
N ARG A 98 -5.13 -15.57 -19.24
CA ARG A 98 -4.53 -16.83 -18.76
C ARG A 98 -4.56 -16.86 -17.23
N ALA A 99 -5.25 -17.86 -16.70
CA ALA A 99 -5.33 -18.13 -15.26
C ALA A 99 -4.05 -18.82 -14.74
N GLY A 100 -3.86 -18.77 -13.42
CA GLY A 100 -2.76 -19.45 -12.73
C GLY A 100 -1.45 -18.70 -12.69
N ALA A 101 -1.43 -17.39 -12.98
CA ALA A 101 -0.23 -16.57 -12.82
C ALA A 101 0.24 -16.56 -11.35
N THR A 102 1.54 -16.61 -11.15
CA THR A 102 2.15 -16.45 -9.83
C THR A 102 2.05 -15.00 -9.35
N THR A 103 2.23 -14.79 -8.06
CA THR A 103 2.26 -13.42 -7.49
C THR A 103 3.42 -12.63 -8.09
N GLU A 104 4.55 -13.25 -8.30
CA GLU A 104 5.76 -12.64 -8.85
C GLU A 104 5.57 -12.20 -10.31
N GLU A 105 4.90 -12.99 -11.12
CA GLU A 105 4.57 -12.64 -12.51
C GLU A 105 3.56 -11.49 -12.60
N PHE A 106 2.62 -11.44 -11.66
CA PHE A 106 1.56 -10.44 -11.62
C PHE A 106 2.03 -9.10 -11.02
N TRP A 107 2.92 -9.18 -10.02
CA TRP A 107 3.36 -8.02 -9.25
C TRP A 107 4.05 -6.96 -10.09
N GLY A 108 3.69 -5.69 -9.86
CA GLY A 108 4.31 -4.54 -10.54
C GLY A 108 3.89 -4.36 -12.01
N ARG A 109 2.93 -5.15 -12.52
CA ARG A 109 2.34 -4.89 -13.83
C ARG A 109 1.42 -3.69 -13.83
N ALA A 110 0.66 -3.49 -12.77
CA ALA A 110 -0.07 -2.26 -12.49
C ALA A 110 0.54 -1.57 -11.26
N LEU A 111 0.96 -0.33 -11.40
CA LEU A 111 1.51 0.48 -10.32
C LEU A 111 0.41 1.43 -9.82
N VAL A 112 0.15 1.40 -8.51
CA VAL A 112 -0.97 2.13 -7.91
C VAL A 112 -0.54 2.75 -6.58
N VAL A 113 -0.80 4.04 -6.40
CA VAL A 113 -0.66 4.73 -5.11
C VAL A 113 -2.04 5.10 -4.60
N VAL A 114 -2.30 4.87 -3.31
CA VAL A 114 -3.61 5.12 -2.69
C VAL A 114 -3.47 6.20 -1.63
N ALA A 115 -4.11 7.34 -1.84
CA ALA A 115 -4.33 8.38 -0.84
C ALA A 115 -5.75 8.26 -0.30
N GLN A 116 -5.89 7.78 0.93
CA GLN A 116 -7.17 7.58 1.59
C GLN A 116 -7.34 8.56 2.75
N GLY A 117 -8.53 9.14 2.89
CA GLY A 117 -8.88 9.98 4.03
C GLY A 117 -8.96 9.16 5.32
N GLY A 118 -8.35 9.68 6.40
CA GLY A 118 -8.39 9.01 7.71
C GLY A 118 -7.50 7.77 7.85
N ASP A 119 -6.70 7.41 6.85
CA ASP A 119 -5.70 6.33 7.00
C ASP A 119 -4.44 6.85 7.69
N PHE A 120 -4.49 6.91 9.00
CA PHE A 120 -3.34 7.24 9.85
C PHE A 120 -2.60 6.00 10.35
N SER A 121 -2.89 4.82 9.80
CA SER A 121 -2.33 3.55 10.28
C SER A 121 -0.79 3.53 10.30
N ILE A 122 -0.16 4.25 9.36
CA ILE A 122 1.30 4.41 9.34
C ILE A 122 1.84 5.21 10.52
N PHE A 123 1.02 6.05 11.17
CA PHE A 123 1.41 6.84 12.35
C PHE A 123 0.83 6.29 13.65
N GLU A 124 -0.46 5.93 13.66
CA GLU A 124 -1.21 5.48 14.83
C GLU A 124 -1.08 3.98 15.06
N GLY A 125 -0.80 3.24 14.00
CA GLY A 125 -0.50 1.81 14.06
C GLY A 125 0.85 1.55 14.74
N GLY A 126 1.07 0.31 15.13
CA GLY A 126 2.34 -0.13 15.68
C GLY A 126 3.44 -0.25 14.61
N SER A 127 4.62 -0.66 15.05
CA SER A 127 5.75 -0.92 14.14
C SER A 127 5.42 -1.93 13.02
N ALA A 128 4.46 -2.82 13.24
CA ALA A 128 4.03 -3.81 12.24
C ALA A 128 3.32 -3.16 11.04
N GLU A 129 2.47 -2.16 11.27
CA GLU A 129 1.76 -1.40 10.25
C GLU A 129 2.75 -0.53 9.45
N ARG A 130 3.68 0.14 10.12
CA ARG A 130 4.74 0.93 9.47
C ARG A 130 5.61 0.05 8.58
N ARG A 131 6.10 -1.08 9.10
CA ARG A 131 6.86 -2.05 8.28
C ARG A 131 6.06 -2.52 7.08
N ALA A 132 4.79 -2.90 7.27
CA ALA A 132 3.96 -3.39 6.18
C ALA A 132 3.78 -2.33 5.07
N GLY A 133 3.73 -1.05 5.40
CA GLY A 133 3.70 0.06 4.44
C GLY A 133 5.02 0.18 3.67
N PHE A 134 6.14 0.26 4.37
CA PHE A 134 7.45 0.40 3.72
C PHE A 134 7.94 -0.86 3.01
N ASP A 135 7.62 -2.05 3.52
CA ASP A 135 7.92 -3.32 2.83
C ASP A 135 7.09 -3.45 1.53
N LEU A 136 5.85 -2.91 1.52
CA LEU A 136 5.08 -2.82 0.30
C LEU A 136 5.74 -1.88 -0.72
N LEU A 137 6.12 -0.67 -0.28
CA LEU A 137 6.82 0.29 -1.13
C LEU A 137 8.15 -0.30 -1.65
N LEU A 138 8.91 -0.99 -0.78
CA LEU A 138 10.13 -1.70 -1.19
C LEU A 138 9.86 -2.71 -2.29
N ALA A 139 8.81 -3.51 -2.17
CA ALA A 139 8.42 -4.48 -3.21
C ALA A 139 7.91 -3.81 -4.49
N GLU A 140 7.33 -2.60 -4.42
CA GLU A 140 6.90 -1.82 -5.59
C GLU A 140 8.10 -1.23 -6.34
N VAL A 141 9.09 -0.69 -5.63
CA VAL A 141 10.29 -0.09 -6.26
C VAL A 141 11.34 -1.13 -6.63
N GLN A 142 11.44 -2.24 -5.88
CA GLN A 142 12.37 -3.36 -6.10
C GLN A 142 11.61 -4.70 -6.07
N PRO A 143 10.94 -5.12 -7.16
CA PRO A 143 10.11 -6.32 -7.18
C PRO A 143 10.83 -7.61 -6.78
N VAL A 144 12.14 -7.68 -6.98
CA VAL A 144 12.97 -8.81 -6.53
C VAL A 144 12.87 -9.05 -5.02
N GLN A 145 12.58 -8.02 -4.23
CA GLN A 145 12.43 -8.13 -2.78
C GLN A 145 11.10 -8.76 -2.34
N LEU A 146 10.12 -8.90 -3.24
CA LEU A 146 8.82 -9.48 -2.89
C LEU A 146 8.95 -10.90 -2.33
N ALA A 147 9.74 -11.74 -2.99
CA ALA A 147 9.99 -13.12 -2.54
C ALA A 147 10.70 -13.15 -1.17
N THR A 148 11.71 -12.28 -0.99
CA THR A 148 12.47 -12.14 0.27
C THR A 148 11.55 -11.71 1.43
N LEU A 149 10.69 -10.71 1.21
CA LEU A 149 9.73 -10.22 2.19
C LEU A 149 8.67 -11.29 2.56
N ARG A 150 8.21 -12.06 1.58
CA ARG A 150 7.29 -13.19 1.83
C ARG A 150 7.99 -14.29 2.65
N ARG A 151 9.25 -14.61 2.30
CA ARG A 151 10.04 -15.59 3.05
C ARG A 151 10.31 -15.13 4.48
N LEU A 152 10.65 -13.85 4.69
CA LEU A 152 10.81 -13.27 6.04
C LEU A 152 9.56 -13.49 6.89
N LYS A 153 8.38 -13.16 6.33
CA LYS A 153 7.11 -13.32 7.04
C LYS A 153 6.84 -14.78 7.41
N GLU A 154 7.12 -15.69 6.50
CA GLU A 154 6.93 -17.13 6.73
C GLU A 154 7.90 -17.66 7.79
N VAL A 155 9.20 -17.38 7.68
CA VAL A 155 10.22 -17.81 8.64
C VAL A 155 9.93 -17.24 10.04
N ALA A 156 9.57 -15.95 10.13
CA ALA A 156 9.20 -15.33 11.40
C ALA A 156 7.95 -15.98 12.03
N ARG A 157 6.97 -16.36 11.21
CA ARG A 157 5.76 -17.07 11.66
C ARG A 157 6.06 -18.47 12.16
N GLN A 158 6.85 -19.25 11.43
CA GLN A 158 7.24 -20.62 11.82
C GLN A 158 8.05 -20.61 13.11
N ARG A 159 9.03 -19.70 13.21
CA ARG A 159 9.84 -19.55 14.42
C ARG A 159 8.99 -19.13 15.63
N ALA A 160 8.02 -18.23 15.46
CA ALA A 160 7.09 -17.88 16.53
C ALA A 160 6.14 -19.03 16.91
N ALA A 161 5.73 -19.86 15.95
CA ALA A 161 4.92 -21.04 16.23
C ALA A 161 5.72 -22.08 17.04
N LEU A 162 6.99 -22.30 16.67
CA LEU A 162 7.89 -23.19 17.43
C LEU A 162 8.04 -22.72 18.89
N LEU A 163 8.25 -21.43 19.13
CA LEU A 163 8.42 -20.87 20.48
C LEU A 163 7.18 -21.02 21.38
N ARG A 164 5.99 -21.21 20.79
CA ARG A 164 4.74 -21.46 21.55
C ARG A 164 4.53 -22.91 21.91
N ASN A 165 5.32 -23.83 21.38
CA ASN A 165 5.26 -25.22 21.78
C ASN A 165 5.67 -25.34 23.25
N PRO A 166 5.04 -26.24 24.04
CA PRO A 166 5.44 -26.48 25.43
C PRO A 166 6.89 -26.95 25.56
N ASN A 167 7.39 -27.66 24.54
CA ASN A 167 8.74 -28.19 24.49
C ASN A 167 9.42 -27.87 23.14
N PRO A 168 9.83 -26.58 22.89
CA PRO A 168 10.37 -26.18 21.62
C PRO A 168 11.79 -26.71 21.42
N SER A 169 12.09 -27.22 20.23
CA SER A 169 13.42 -27.69 19.84
C SER A 169 14.38 -26.49 19.67
N ARG A 170 15.49 -26.53 20.44
CA ARG A 170 16.56 -25.52 20.29
C ARG A 170 17.28 -25.62 18.94
N GLN A 171 17.39 -26.85 18.41
CA GLN A 171 18.02 -27.05 17.09
C GLN A 171 17.18 -26.42 15.98
N GLU A 172 15.85 -26.67 15.99
CA GLU A 172 14.94 -26.05 15.01
C GLU A 172 14.91 -24.51 15.15
N TRP A 173 14.88 -23.99 16.38
CA TRP A 173 15.00 -22.57 16.63
C TRP A 173 16.29 -21.99 16.04
N GLY A 174 17.41 -22.71 16.17
CA GLY A 174 18.70 -22.37 15.60
C GLY A 174 18.64 -22.28 14.07
N ALA A 175 18.03 -23.25 13.41
CA ALA A 175 17.87 -23.28 11.95
C ALA A 175 16.99 -22.12 11.44
N TRP A 176 15.85 -21.84 12.11
CA TRP A 176 15.02 -20.69 11.77
C TRP A 176 15.73 -19.35 12.03
N THR A 177 16.55 -19.28 13.10
CA THR A 177 17.34 -18.09 13.43
C THR A 177 18.36 -17.78 12.35
N GLN A 178 19.04 -18.80 11.83
CA GLN A 178 19.98 -18.64 10.72
C GLN A 178 19.29 -18.05 9.49
N GLN A 179 18.13 -18.61 9.11
CA GLN A 179 17.34 -18.07 7.97
C GLN A 179 16.91 -16.62 8.19
N LEU A 180 16.50 -16.23 9.42
CA LEU A 180 16.18 -14.84 9.73
C LEU A 180 17.39 -13.92 9.54
N ASN A 181 18.58 -14.33 9.97
CA ASN A 181 19.80 -13.57 9.80
C ASN A 181 20.17 -13.40 8.32
N GLU A 182 20.08 -14.45 7.53
CA GLU A 182 20.33 -14.40 6.08
C GLU A 182 19.37 -13.43 5.38
N LEU A 183 18.08 -13.51 5.71
CA LEU A 183 17.08 -12.57 5.18
C LEU A 183 17.33 -11.13 5.64
N GLY A 184 17.77 -10.93 6.89
CA GLY A 184 18.12 -9.62 7.42
C GLY A 184 19.30 -8.97 6.69
N ARG A 185 20.31 -9.74 6.33
CA ARG A 185 21.46 -9.25 5.55
C ARG A 185 21.08 -8.74 4.16
N VAL A 186 20.01 -9.29 3.57
CA VAL A 186 19.49 -8.82 2.28
C VAL A 186 18.55 -7.64 2.44
N LEU A 187 17.63 -7.69 3.41
CA LEU A 187 16.55 -6.70 3.54
C LEU A 187 16.98 -5.39 4.18
N ARG A 188 17.90 -5.42 5.17
CA ARG A 188 18.32 -4.20 5.85
C ARG A 188 18.99 -3.19 4.93
N PRO A 189 19.98 -3.56 4.12
CA PRO A 189 20.56 -2.64 3.13
C PRO A 189 19.52 -2.12 2.14
N ALA A 190 18.55 -2.95 1.73
CA ALA A 190 17.49 -2.54 0.82
C ALA A 190 16.51 -1.53 1.48
N ARG A 191 16.20 -1.70 2.77
CA ARG A 191 15.40 -0.75 3.55
C ARG A 191 16.13 0.57 3.83
N GLU A 192 17.43 0.52 4.11
CA GLU A 192 18.28 1.71 4.26
C GLU A 192 18.35 2.52 2.97
N GLU A 193 18.55 1.86 1.85
CA GLU A 193 18.56 2.51 0.53
C GLU A 193 17.16 3.08 0.18
N LEU A 194 16.09 2.35 0.51
CA LEU A 194 14.73 2.87 0.39
C LEU A 194 14.56 4.15 1.21
N ALA A 195 14.97 4.16 2.48
CA ALA A 195 14.90 5.33 3.34
C ALA A 195 15.66 6.53 2.75
N ARG A 196 16.89 6.29 2.29
CA ARG A 196 17.77 7.31 1.70
C ARG A 196 17.15 7.96 0.46
N ARG A 197 16.49 7.18 -0.38
CA ARG A 197 15.84 7.68 -1.61
C ARG A 197 14.47 8.30 -1.35
N PHE A 198 13.74 7.77 -0.40
CA PHE A 198 12.38 8.22 -0.08
C PHE A 198 12.37 9.58 0.66
N LEU A 199 13.34 9.81 1.55
CA LEU A 199 13.36 10.99 2.41
C LEU A 199 13.34 12.33 1.64
N PRO A 200 14.14 12.55 0.58
CA PRO A 200 14.09 13.81 -0.18
C PRO A 200 12.72 14.12 -0.79
N HIS A 201 12.05 13.09 -1.33
CA HIS A 201 10.70 13.23 -1.88
C HIS A 201 9.69 13.57 -0.79
N LEU A 202 9.78 12.90 0.38
CA LEU A 202 8.91 13.16 1.51
C LEU A 202 9.07 14.59 2.05
N GLU A 203 10.30 15.03 2.27
CA GLU A 203 10.60 16.38 2.78
C GLU A 203 10.13 17.45 1.79
N SER A 204 10.34 17.24 0.50
CA SER A 204 9.88 18.18 -0.54
C SER A 204 8.36 18.25 -0.56
N ALA A 205 7.65 17.13 -0.66
CA ALA A 205 6.20 17.10 -0.70
C ALA A 205 5.58 17.71 0.57
N HIS A 206 6.11 17.37 1.73
CA HIS A 206 5.60 17.91 2.99
C HIS A 206 5.83 19.41 3.13
N ARG A 207 7.00 19.90 2.72
CA ARG A 207 7.31 21.35 2.72
C ARG A 207 6.35 22.13 1.84
N GLU A 208 6.04 21.64 0.65
CA GLU A 208 5.08 22.29 -0.25
C GLU A 208 3.65 22.27 0.34
N LEU A 209 3.20 21.13 0.88
CA LEU A 209 1.88 21.00 1.49
C LEU A 209 1.69 21.89 2.71
N THR A 210 2.77 22.19 3.46
CA THR A 210 2.71 22.95 4.71
C THR A 210 3.30 24.37 4.57
N ALA A 211 3.60 24.80 3.35
CA ALA A 211 4.29 26.08 3.07
C ALA A 211 5.57 26.26 3.91
N GLY A 212 6.29 25.18 4.16
CA GLY A 212 7.57 25.18 4.89
C GLY A 212 7.46 25.39 6.40
N THR A 213 6.26 25.44 6.97
CA THR A 213 6.07 25.70 8.41
C THR A 213 6.47 24.54 9.31
N GLU A 214 6.59 23.34 8.77
CA GLU A 214 6.84 22.11 9.51
C GLU A 214 7.94 21.28 8.85
N LYS A 215 8.76 20.57 9.67
CA LYS A 215 9.81 19.68 9.18
C LYS A 215 9.48 18.24 9.53
N LEU A 216 9.00 17.48 8.56
CA LEU A 216 8.76 16.05 8.68
C LEU A 216 10.02 15.28 8.34
N LYS A 217 10.33 14.27 9.16
CA LYS A 217 11.46 13.36 8.96
C LYS A 217 10.97 11.92 9.16
N VAL A 218 11.45 11.01 8.34
CA VAL A 218 11.36 9.58 8.56
C VAL A 218 12.75 9.00 8.78
N THR A 219 12.87 8.08 9.73
CA THR A 219 14.13 7.41 10.03
C THR A 219 13.88 5.90 10.10
N TYR A 220 14.63 5.13 9.31
CA TYR A 220 14.65 3.68 9.43
C TYR A 220 15.45 3.29 10.68
N GLN A 221 14.88 2.41 11.49
CA GLN A 221 15.45 1.92 12.74
C GLN A 221 15.56 0.38 12.63
N PRO A 222 16.74 -0.14 12.24
CA PRO A 222 16.98 -1.58 12.27
C PRO A 222 16.96 -2.07 13.72
N GLU A 223 16.31 -3.21 13.94
CA GLU A 223 16.40 -3.93 15.22
C GLU A 223 17.80 -4.56 15.37
N GLU A 224 18.19 -4.90 16.58
CA GLU A 224 19.44 -5.58 16.85
C GLU A 224 19.62 -6.85 16.00
N GLU A 225 20.85 -7.14 15.61
CA GLU A 225 21.16 -8.41 14.97
C GLU A 225 21.01 -9.56 15.97
N ILE A 226 20.50 -10.68 15.48
CA ILE A 226 20.42 -11.88 16.29
C ILE A 226 21.85 -12.37 16.55
N PRO A 227 22.28 -12.54 17.81
CA PRO A 227 23.63 -12.92 18.16
C PRO A 227 24.08 -14.23 17.49
N GLY A 228 25.34 -14.31 17.14
CA GLY A 228 26.01 -15.56 16.79
C GLY A 228 25.97 -16.57 17.95
N GLU A 229 26.67 -17.69 17.79
CA GLU A 229 26.78 -18.70 18.86
C GLU A 229 27.45 -18.12 20.11
N GLY A 230 27.02 -18.58 21.29
CA GLY A 230 27.58 -18.15 22.56
C GLY A 230 26.55 -17.69 23.60
N PRO A 231 26.99 -17.15 24.73
CA PRO A 231 26.14 -16.82 25.89
C PRO A 231 24.99 -15.85 25.57
N GLN A 232 25.19 -14.90 24.68
CA GLN A 232 24.14 -13.95 24.26
C GLN A 232 23.00 -14.65 23.50
N ARG A 233 23.34 -15.60 22.62
CA ARG A 233 22.37 -16.42 21.91
C ARG A 233 21.60 -17.33 22.87
N ASP A 234 22.27 -17.88 23.87
CA ASP A 234 21.64 -18.72 24.91
C ASP A 234 20.66 -17.90 25.76
N ALA A 235 21.03 -16.70 26.13
CA ALA A 235 20.17 -15.77 26.87
C ALA A 235 18.94 -15.38 26.02
N LEU A 236 19.12 -15.13 24.72
CA LEU A 236 18.04 -14.83 23.79
C LEU A 236 17.07 -16.01 23.68
N TRP A 237 17.57 -17.23 23.49
CA TRP A 237 16.77 -18.45 23.45
C TRP A 237 15.87 -18.60 24.69
N LYS A 238 16.43 -18.42 25.89
CA LYS A 238 15.68 -18.50 27.15
C LYS A 238 14.55 -17.46 27.18
N ARG A 239 14.87 -16.20 26.89
CA ARG A 239 13.90 -15.08 26.89
C ARG A 239 12.78 -15.28 25.86
N GLU A 240 13.11 -15.74 24.66
CA GLU A 240 12.12 -15.94 23.59
C GLU A 240 11.23 -17.15 23.88
N ARG A 241 11.80 -18.23 24.44
CA ARG A 241 11.05 -19.41 24.89
C ARG A 241 10.07 -19.06 26.01
N GLU A 242 10.50 -18.30 27.01
CA GLU A 242 9.65 -17.84 28.12
C GLU A 242 8.47 -16.97 27.64
N ARG A 243 8.69 -16.14 26.60
CA ARG A 243 7.68 -15.22 26.08
C ARG A 243 6.87 -15.79 24.91
N GLY A 244 7.29 -16.86 24.30
CA GLY A 244 6.66 -17.43 23.09
C GLY A 244 6.70 -16.50 21.87
N LEU A 245 7.70 -15.60 21.79
CA LEU A 245 7.76 -14.54 20.80
C LEU A 245 9.19 -14.33 20.24
N ASN A 246 9.28 -13.95 18.97
CA ASN A 246 10.51 -13.44 18.38
C ASN A 246 10.81 -12.06 18.96
N LEU A 247 11.89 -11.87 19.70
CA LEU A 247 12.20 -10.62 20.39
C LEU A 247 13.06 -9.66 19.56
N ILE A 248 13.94 -10.18 18.71
CA ILE A 248 14.84 -9.40 17.86
C ILE A 248 14.86 -9.96 16.42
N GLY A 249 15.40 -9.19 15.49
CA GLY A 249 15.57 -9.59 14.09
C GLY A 249 14.84 -8.69 13.08
N PRO A 250 15.02 -8.90 11.77
CA PRO A 250 14.57 -7.99 10.71
C PRO A 250 13.04 -7.84 10.62
N GLN A 251 12.27 -8.77 11.19
CA GLN A 251 10.81 -8.67 11.31
C GLN A 251 10.37 -7.69 12.41
N ARG A 252 11.29 -7.08 13.12
CA ARG A 252 11.03 -6.09 14.18
C ARG A 252 11.61 -4.71 13.88
N ASP A 253 12.35 -4.56 12.79
CA ASP A 253 12.80 -3.24 12.32
C ASP A 253 11.63 -2.24 12.32
N ASP A 254 11.89 -0.96 12.51
CA ASP A 254 10.84 0.06 12.57
C ASP A 254 11.17 1.29 11.72
N TRP A 255 10.18 2.15 11.56
CA TRP A 255 10.26 3.44 10.88
C TRP A 255 9.71 4.52 11.80
N ASP A 256 10.52 5.45 12.24
CA ASP A 256 10.08 6.54 13.10
C ASP A 256 9.76 7.79 12.29
N PHE A 257 8.63 8.40 12.60
CA PHE A 257 8.21 9.66 12.02
C PHE A 257 8.25 10.76 13.08
N SER A 258 9.02 11.80 12.81
CA SER A 258 9.12 12.97 13.68
C SER A 258 8.80 14.26 12.94
N LEU A 259 8.15 15.18 13.63
CA LEU A 259 7.81 16.52 13.18
C LEU A 259 8.47 17.54 14.12
N GLY A 260 9.41 18.34 13.60
CA GLY A 260 10.19 19.26 14.45
C GLY A 260 10.93 18.57 15.60
N GLY A 261 11.39 17.32 15.40
CA GLY A 261 12.11 16.53 16.40
C GLY A 261 11.20 15.82 17.43
N ARG A 262 9.87 15.92 17.31
CA ARG A 262 8.91 15.23 18.18
C ARG A 262 8.20 14.10 17.42
N SER A 263 7.93 12.98 18.09
CA SER A 263 7.20 11.85 17.47
C SER A 263 5.84 12.31 16.94
N LEU A 264 5.62 12.12 15.65
CA LEU A 264 4.35 12.48 14.99
C LEU A 264 3.18 11.64 15.51
N SER A 265 3.42 10.37 15.85
CA SER A 265 2.38 9.47 16.36
C SER A 265 1.84 9.91 17.72
N ARG A 266 2.71 10.47 18.58
CA ARG A 266 2.34 10.88 19.96
C ARG A 266 1.86 12.32 20.05
N PHE A 267 2.47 13.23 19.30
CA PHE A 267 2.31 14.67 19.49
C PHE A 267 1.74 15.40 18.28
N GLY A 268 1.62 14.73 17.14
CA GLY A 268 1.05 15.34 15.93
C GLY A 268 -0.43 15.64 16.08
N SER A 269 -0.87 16.83 15.66
CA SER A 269 -2.29 17.11 15.49
C SER A 269 -2.85 16.30 14.32
N GLU A 270 -4.17 16.18 14.24
CA GLU A 270 -4.83 15.47 13.13
C GLU A 270 -4.48 16.10 11.78
N GLY A 271 -4.51 17.44 11.67
CA GLY A 271 -4.09 18.16 10.46
C GLY A 271 -2.64 17.89 10.06
N GLN A 272 -1.72 17.79 11.04
CA GLN A 272 -0.32 17.43 10.81
C GLN A 272 -0.17 16.01 10.29
N ARG A 273 -0.85 15.04 10.91
CA ARG A 273 -0.85 13.65 10.45
C ARG A 273 -1.42 13.52 9.05
N ARG A 274 -2.48 14.28 8.74
CA ARG A 274 -3.10 14.31 7.41
C ARG A 274 -2.15 14.84 6.35
N SER A 275 -1.50 15.98 6.60
CA SER A 275 -0.47 16.51 5.69
C SER A 275 0.69 15.54 5.51
N ALA A 276 1.14 14.90 6.59
CA ALA A 276 2.18 13.89 6.53
C ALA A 276 1.74 12.64 5.73
N CYS A 277 0.49 12.16 5.87
CA CYS A 277 -0.05 11.07 5.04
C CYS A 277 0.00 11.40 3.56
N LEU A 278 -0.47 12.59 3.18
CA LEU A 278 -0.46 13.01 1.78
C LEU A 278 0.97 13.17 1.25
N ALA A 279 1.88 13.73 2.05
CA ALA A 279 3.30 13.81 1.69
C ALA A 279 3.91 12.42 1.46
N VAL A 280 3.59 11.43 2.31
CA VAL A 280 4.00 10.02 2.12
C VAL A 280 3.50 9.49 0.77
N ARG A 281 2.23 9.73 0.41
CA ARG A 281 1.67 9.23 -0.86
C ARG A 281 2.28 9.92 -2.08
N LEU A 282 2.53 11.22 -2.01
CA LEU A 282 3.23 11.95 -3.07
C LEU A 282 4.70 11.48 -3.20
N ALA A 283 5.37 11.24 -2.08
CA ALA A 283 6.73 10.67 -2.09
C ALA A 283 6.78 9.24 -2.64
N GLU A 284 5.79 8.38 -2.30
CA GLU A 284 5.63 7.05 -2.92
C GLU A 284 5.49 7.17 -4.44
N LEU A 285 4.62 8.08 -4.90
CA LEU A 285 4.38 8.33 -6.31
C LEU A 285 5.68 8.68 -7.05
N GLU A 286 6.43 9.66 -6.55
CA GLU A 286 7.67 10.11 -7.16
C GLU A 286 8.77 9.04 -7.13
N LEU A 287 8.94 8.36 -6.00
CA LEU A 287 9.95 7.31 -5.88
C LEU A 287 9.67 6.13 -6.83
N ILE A 288 8.41 5.74 -7.00
CA ILE A 288 8.03 4.69 -7.94
C ILE A 288 8.31 5.16 -9.38
N ARG A 289 7.95 6.38 -9.74
CA ARG A 289 8.22 6.95 -11.08
C ARG A 289 9.72 6.98 -11.38
N GLU A 290 10.50 7.50 -10.45
CA GLU A 290 11.96 7.55 -10.58
C GLU A 290 12.59 6.16 -10.75
N THR A 291 12.15 5.19 -9.93
CA THR A 291 12.78 3.87 -9.88
C THR A 291 12.31 2.95 -11.00
N ARG A 292 11.00 2.92 -11.25
CA ARG A 292 10.40 1.98 -12.21
C ARG A 292 10.37 2.54 -13.63
N LYS A 293 10.65 3.84 -13.82
CA LYS A 293 10.50 4.55 -15.10
C LYS A 293 9.12 4.32 -15.72
N ARG A 294 8.11 4.16 -14.89
CA ARG A 294 6.70 3.97 -15.24
C ARG A 294 5.84 4.79 -14.29
N THR A 295 4.77 5.34 -14.82
CA THR A 295 3.88 6.23 -14.05
C THR A 295 2.80 5.40 -13.34
N PRO A 296 2.74 5.42 -12.00
CA PRO A 296 1.66 4.78 -11.26
C PRO A 296 0.35 5.56 -11.39
N ILE A 297 -0.77 4.89 -11.11
CA ILE A 297 -2.08 5.52 -10.98
C ILE A 297 -2.22 6.03 -9.54
N LEU A 298 -2.71 7.26 -9.38
CA LEU A 298 -3.05 7.83 -8.09
C LEU A 298 -4.55 7.68 -7.83
N LEU A 299 -4.89 6.95 -6.78
CA LEU A 299 -6.24 6.80 -6.27
C LEU A 299 -6.42 7.73 -5.06
N VAL A 300 -7.43 8.60 -5.10
CA VAL A 300 -7.72 9.55 -4.02
C VAL A 300 -9.14 9.27 -3.52
N ASP A 301 -9.26 8.80 -2.26
CA ASP A 301 -10.50 8.42 -1.63
C ASP A 301 -10.79 9.31 -0.41
N ASP A 302 -11.61 10.34 -0.60
CA ASP A 302 -11.98 11.33 0.44
C ASP A 302 -10.78 11.96 1.20
N ALA A 303 -9.54 11.83 0.67
CA ALA A 303 -8.32 12.24 1.36
C ALA A 303 -8.17 13.76 1.52
N LEU A 304 -8.85 14.52 0.67
CA LEU A 304 -8.74 15.99 0.61
C LEU A 304 -9.87 16.71 1.34
N LYS A 305 -10.90 15.99 1.79
CA LYS A 305 -12.16 16.56 2.31
C LYS A 305 -11.97 17.53 3.49
N GLU A 306 -10.99 17.29 4.34
CA GLU A 306 -10.79 18.08 5.57
C GLU A 306 -9.52 18.94 5.50
N LEU A 307 -8.98 19.14 4.29
CA LEU A 307 -7.89 20.07 4.06
C LEU A 307 -8.43 21.48 3.84
N ASP A 308 -7.66 22.45 4.31
CA ASP A 308 -7.86 23.83 3.87
C ASP A 308 -7.55 23.98 2.36
N GLU A 309 -8.07 25.07 1.77
CA GLU A 309 -7.95 25.31 0.34
C GLU A 309 -6.49 25.35 -0.13
N LYS A 310 -5.59 25.98 0.63
CA LYS A 310 -4.18 26.12 0.26
C LYS A 310 -3.48 24.77 0.17
N ARG A 311 -3.72 23.86 1.13
CA ARG A 311 -3.16 22.51 1.12
C ARG A 311 -3.75 21.64 0.02
N ARG A 312 -5.05 21.79 -0.28
CA ARG A 312 -5.71 21.10 -1.39
C ARG A 312 -5.11 21.51 -2.72
N GLN A 313 -4.94 22.81 -2.95
CA GLN A 313 -4.26 23.34 -4.13
C GLN A 313 -2.80 22.88 -4.24
N ALA A 314 -2.06 22.92 -3.13
CA ALA A 314 -0.69 22.41 -3.10
C ALA A 314 -0.62 20.91 -3.45
N PHE A 315 -1.56 20.10 -2.97
CA PHE A 315 -1.62 18.68 -3.33
C PHE A 315 -1.78 18.48 -4.84
N TRP A 316 -2.74 19.16 -5.47
CA TRP A 316 -2.98 19.01 -6.91
C TRP A 316 -1.82 19.52 -7.77
N ARG A 317 -1.14 20.59 -7.36
CA ARG A 317 0.07 21.08 -8.05
C ARG A 317 1.23 20.07 -7.99
N LEU A 318 1.31 19.29 -6.92
CA LEU A 318 2.34 18.27 -6.73
C LEU A 318 2.05 16.98 -7.48
N VAL A 319 0.83 16.75 -7.95
CA VAL A 319 0.51 15.60 -8.78
C VAL A 319 0.91 15.88 -10.23
N PRO A 320 1.89 15.16 -10.79
CA PRO A 320 2.35 15.40 -12.15
C PRO A 320 1.23 15.20 -13.18
N PRO A 321 1.19 15.99 -14.27
CA PRO A 321 0.11 15.96 -15.25
C PRO A 321 -0.03 14.60 -15.96
N GLU A 322 1.06 13.87 -16.14
CA GLU A 322 1.07 12.54 -16.75
C GLU A 322 0.53 11.42 -15.84
N VAL A 323 0.35 11.68 -14.55
CA VAL A 323 -0.23 10.70 -13.60
C VAL A 323 -1.72 10.58 -13.85
N GLN A 324 -2.21 9.37 -14.13
CA GLN A 324 -3.64 9.13 -14.13
C GLN A 324 -4.18 9.19 -12.71
N VAL A 325 -5.24 9.97 -12.50
CA VAL A 325 -5.91 10.13 -11.21
C VAL A 325 -7.34 9.64 -11.28
N LEU A 326 -7.71 8.79 -10.31
CA LEU A 326 -9.12 8.48 -10.03
C LEU A 326 -9.45 9.04 -8.64
N TYR A 327 -10.31 10.01 -8.59
CA TYR A 327 -10.71 10.70 -7.37
C TYR A 327 -12.16 10.38 -7.02
N ALA A 328 -12.40 9.85 -5.81
CA ALA A 328 -13.73 9.65 -5.27
C ALA A 328 -14.06 10.79 -4.31
N SER A 329 -15.11 11.55 -4.60
CA SER A 329 -15.61 12.61 -3.75
C SER A 329 -17.15 12.62 -3.75
N ALA A 330 -17.71 13.05 -2.63
CA ALA A 330 -19.17 13.24 -2.54
C ALA A 330 -19.60 14.63 -3.04
N HIS A 331 -18.73 15.66 -2.93
CA HIS A 331 -19.11 17.05 -3.11
C HIS A 331 -18.11 17.93 -3.86
N ASP A 332 -16.83 17.55 -3.90
CA ASP A 332 -15.80 18.42 -4.43
C ASP A 332 -15.45 18.07 -5.87
N ARG A 333 -15.62 19.03 -6.78
CA ARG A 333 -14.92 19.03 -8.05
C ARG A 333 -13.57 19.73 -7.80
N PRO A 334 -12.45 19.16 -8.24
CA PRO A 334 -11.21 19.92 -8.24
C PRO A 334 -11.34 21.07 -9.22
N ASP A 335 -11.30 22.31 -8.72
CA ASP A 335 -11.36 23.51 -9.55
C ASP A 335 -10.03 23.80 -10.28
N GLU A 336 -9.01 22.98 -10.03
CA GLU A 336 -7.65 23.23 -10.47
C GLU A 336 -7.17 22.27 -11.54
N GLY A 337 -6.51 22.85 -12.54
CA GLY A 337 -5.63 22.13 -13.44
C GLY A 337 -6.09 22.01 -14.88
N GLY A 338 -6.93 22.88 -15.44
CA GLY A 338 -7.15 22.95 -16.91
C GLY A 338 -7.54 21.63 -17.62
N ASP A 339 -7.38 20.50 -16.96
CA ASP A 339 -7.67 19.17 -17.43
C ASP A 339 -9.18 18.88 -17.32
N SER A 340 -9.78 18.44 -18.42
CA SER A 340 -11.18 18.01 -18.41
C SER A 340 -11.31 16.70 -17.60
N TRP A 341 -12.01 16.76 -16.47
CA TRP A 341 -12.36 15.58 -15.69
C TRP A 341 -13.47 14.78 -16.37
N VAL A 342 -13.24 13.48 -16.56
CA VAL A 342 -14.31 12.54 -16.89
C VAL A 342 -15.09 12.28 -15.59
N ILE A 343 -16.34 12.72 -15.54
CA ILE A 343 -17.19 12.59 -14.34
C ILE A 343 -18.08 11.36 -14.51
N LEU A 344 -17.95 10.41 -13.55
CA LEU A 344 -18.71 9.17 -13.52
C LEU A 344 -19.62 9.13 -12.30
N GLN A 345 -20.93 9.08 -12.52
CA GLN A 345 -21.91 8.87 -11.48
C GLN A 345 -21.93 7.39 -11.08
N ILE A 346 -21.59 7.08 -9.83
CA ILE A 346 -21.52 5.71 -9.31
C ILE A 346 -22.76 5.40 -8.47
N SER A 347 -23.38 4.26 -8.77
CA SER A 347 -24.44 3.63 -7.96
C SER A 347 -24.27 2.11 -7.93
N PRO A 348 -24.88 1.38 -6.99
CA PRO A 348 -24.74 -0.08 -6.93
C PRO A 348 -25.13 -0.75 -8.24
N GLY A 349 -24.18 -1.47 -8.86
CA GLY A 349 -24.36 -2.14 -10.15
C GLY A 349 -24.42 -1.22 -11.38
N SER A 350 -24.10 0.07 -11.26
CA SER A 350 -24.13 1.00 -12.39
C SER A 350 -23.06 2.09 -12.23
N ALA A 351 -22.46 2.44 -13.36
CA ALA A 351 -21.65 3.65 -13.51
C ALA A 351 -22.02 4.29 -14.84
N ARG A 352 -22.30 5.59 -14.83
CA ARG A 352 -22.74 6.32 -16.03
C ARG A 352 -22.00 7.66 -16.10
N PRO A 353 -21.71 8.19 -17.29
CA PRO A 353 -21.27 9.57 -17.39
C PRO A 353 -22.26 10.48 -16.65
N ALA A 354 -21.75 11.35 -15.79
CA ALA A 354 -22.62 12.35 -15.18
C ALA A 354 -23.00 13.35 -16.27
N VAL A 355 -24.30 13.62 -16.38
CA VAL A 355 -24.79 14.71 -17.22
C VAL A 355 -24.28 16.00 -16.60
N ALA A 356 -23.60 16.84 -17.40
CA ALA A 356 -23.00 18.12 -17.00
C ALA A 356 -24.03 19.10 -16.46
#